data_ac70d587738157bd3bb3ebd4c9880cd9
#
_entry.id   ac70d587738157bd3bb3ebd4c9880cd9
#
_cell.length_a   1.000
_cell.length_b   1.000
_cell.length_c   1.000
_cell.angle_alpha   90.00
_cell.angle_beta   90.00
_cell.angle_gamma   90.00
#
_symmetry.space_group_name_H-M   'P 1'
#
loop_
_entity.id
_entity.type
_entity.pdbx_description
1 polymer ?
#
loop_
_entity_poly.entity_id
_entity_poly.type
_entity_poly.pdbx_seq_one_letter_code
_entity_poly.pdbx_strand_id
1 'polypeptide(L)'
;MKKCIEFNGVSKKYEVGEKAFYALDDVSFSIDQHEMVVILGPSGAGKSTLLNIMGGMDHVTDGKVYMDGLDISRYSEKELTDYRAKNIGFIFQFYNILPTLTVKENVDLIRDVVKNAKDSTEILNKVGLNGQENKFPNQLSGGEQQRVSIARAIAKNPKLLLCDEPTGALDSNTGRQV
;
A
#
# COMPACT_ATOMS: atom_id res chain seq x y z
N MET A 1 12.13 -17.36 -11.94
CA MET A 1 11.38 -17.18 -10.67
C MET A 1 9.90 -16.90 -11.01
N LYS A 2 8.98 -17.09 -10.07
CA LYS A 2 7.56 -16.84 -10.35
C LYS A 2 7.28 -15.35 -10.18
N LYS A 3 6.71 -14.70 -11.23
CA LYS A 3 6.38 -13.29 -11.20
C LYS A 3 5.27 -13.02 -10.17
N CYS A 4 5.44 -12.00 -9.35
CA CYS A 4 4.43 -11.48 -8.44
C CYS A 4 3.53 -10.51 -9.20
N ILE A 5 4.14 -9.52 -9.86
CA ILE A 5 3.43 -8.52 -10.66
C ILE A 5 4.17 -8.28 -11.98
N GLU A 6 3.40 -8.00 -13.05
CA GLU A 6 3.93 -7.71 -14.37
C GLU A 6 3.13 -6.58 -15.03
N PHE A 7 3.82 -5.60 -15.58
CA PHE A 7 3.30 -4.50 -16.37
C PHE A 7 3.72 -4.71 -17.81
N ASN A 8 2.79 -4.62 -18.74
CA ASN A 8 3.02 -4.78 -20.18
C ASN A 8 2.42 -3.60 -20.94
N GLY A 9 3.27 -2.65 -21.40
CA GLY A 9 2.87 -1.49 -22.18
C GLY A 9 1.88 -0.58 -21.44
N VAL A 10 2.01 -0.41 -20.13
CA VAL A 10 1.04 0.30 -19.31
C VAL A 10 1.18 1.79 -19.47
N SER A 11 0.08 2.43 -19.85
CA SER A 11 -0.05 3.88 -19.87
C SER A 11 -1.17 4.35 -18.95
N LYS A 12 -0.94 5.46 -18.27
CA LYS A 12 -1.95 6.17 -17.48
C LYS A 12 -2.00 7.62 -17.87
N LYS A 13 -3.13 8.02 -18.43
CA LYS A 13 -3.43 9.39 -18.85
C LYS A 13 -4.43 10.00 -17.89
N TYR A 14 -4.15 11.22 -17.43
CA TYR A 14 -5.09 12.05 -16.70
C TYR A 14 -5.51 13.25 -17.56
N GLU A 15 -6.76 13.66 -17.42
CA GLU A 15 -7.33 14.83 -18.07
C GLU A 15 -7.62 15.90 -17.02
N VAL A 16 -7.06 17.10 -17.18
CA VAL A 16 -7.26 18.25 -16.30
C VAL A 16 -7.71 19.42 -17.15
N GLY A 17 -9.01 19.68 -17.17
CA GLY A 17 -9.63 20.63 -18.10
C GLY A 17 -9.43 20.20 -19.55
N GLU A 18 -8.87 21.10 -20.38
CA GLU A 18 -8.58 20.82 -21.81
C GLU A 18 -7.20 20.16 -22.04
N LYS A 19 -6.42 19.97 -20.97
CA LYS A 19 -5.07 19.37 -21.07
C LYS A 19 -5.08 17.94 -20.62
N ALA A 20 -4.33 17.13 -21.33
CA ALA A 20 -4.06 15.75 -20.97
C ALA A 20 -2.57 15.52 -20.78
N PHE A 21 -2.18 14.71 -19.79
CA PHE A 21 -0.80 14.30 -19.59
C PHE A 21 -0.71 12.82 -19.22
N TYR A 22 0.39 12.20 -19.62
CA TYR A 22 0.69 10.84 -19.23
C TYR A 22 1.48 10.84 -17.93
N ALA A 23 0.91 10.22 -16.89
CA ALA A 23 1.62 9.95 -15.64
C ALA A 23 2.48 8.67 -15.75
N LEU A 24 2.03 7.72 -16.58
CA LEU A 24 2.82 6.57 -17.07
C LEU A 24 2.66 6.52 -18.58
N ASP A 25 3.75 6.21 -19.31
CA ASP A 25 3.77 6.13 -20.75
C ASP A 25 4.54 4.88 -21.18
N ASP A 26 3.84 3.89 -21.72
CA ASP A 26 4.36 2.60 -22.23
C ASP A 26 5.30 1.87 -21.25
N VAL A 27 4.92 1.80 -19.97
CA VAL A 27 5.76 1.22 -18.93
C VAL A 27 5.64 -0.30 -18.90
N SER A 28 6.79 -0.99 -19.01
CA SER A 28 6.87 -2.45 -18.95
C SER A 28 7.97 -2.90 -17.99
N PHE A 29 7.61 -3.75 -17.03
CA PHE A 29 8.54 -4.39 -16.09
C PHE A 29 7.85 -5.57 -15.39
N SER A 30 8.62 -6.35 -14.62
CA SER A 30 8.08 -7.36 -13.73
C SER A 30 8.85 -7.40 -12.42
N ILE A 31 8.16 -7.81 -11.34
CA ILE A 31 8.71 -8.05 -10.00
C ILE A 31 8.45 -9.50 -9.65
N ASP A 32 9.49 -10.21 -9.22
CA ASP A 32 9.39 -11.60 -8.80
C ASP A 32 8.83 -11.73 -7.36
N GLN A 33 8.36 -12.91 -7.00
CA GLN A 33 7.96 -13.20 -5.62
C GLN A 33 9.17 -13.10 -4.68
N HIS A 34 8.96 -12.51 -3.49
CA HIS A 34 9.99 -12.31 -2.46
C HIS A 34 11.09 -11.31 -2.85
N GLU A 35 10.87 -10.51 -3.88
CA GLU A 35 11.78 -9.46 -4.28
C GLU A 35 11.45 -8.16 -3.53
N MET A 36 12.50 -7.42 -3.15
CA MET A 36 12.38 -6.05 -2.63
C MET A 36 12.83 -5.08 -3.71
N VAL A 37 11.93 -4.19 -4.12
CA VAL A 37 12.16 -3.22 -5.20
C VAL A 37 12.05 -1.79 -4.68
N VAL A 38 12.98 -0.93 -5.08
CA VAL A 38 12.95 0.50 -4.79
C VAL A 38 12.71 1.27 -6.07
N ILE A 39 11.65 2.09 -6.09
CA ILE A 39 11.29 2.95 -7.21
C ILE A 39 11.83 4.35 -6.95
N LEU A 40 12.78 4.79 -7.78
CA LEU A 40 13.41 6.09 -7.67
C LEU A 40 12.97 7.03 -8.80
N GLY A 41 12.89 8.32 -8.49
CA GLY A 41 12.56 9.35 -9.48
C GLY A 41 12.20 10.67 -8.81
N PRO A 42 12.24 11.80 -9.55
CA PRO A 42 11.85 13.10 -9.04
C PRO A 42 10.36 13.15 -8.67
N SER A 43 9.94 14.22 -7.96
CA SER A 43 8.52 14.49 -7.75
C SER A 43 7.81 14.62 -9.09
N GLY A 44 6.60 14.06 -9.19
CA GLY A 44 5.82 14.04 -10.45
C GLY A 44 6.24 12.98 -11.47
N ALA A 45 7.23 12.13 -11.20
CA ALA A 45 7.66 11.06 -12.12
C ALA A 45 6.68 9.86 -12.22
N GLY A 46 5.48 9.95 -11.65
CA GLY A 46 4.49 8.87 -11.75
C GLY A 46 4.62 7.75 -10.70
N LYS A 47 5.52 7.87 -9.71
CA LYS A 47 5.74 6.82 -8.69
C LYS A 47 4.46 6.41 -7.96
N SER A 48 3.74 7.39 -7.39
CA SER A 48 2.47 7.11 -6.68
C SER A 48 1.38 6.59 -7.63
N THR A 49 1.35 7.06 -8.89
CA THR A 49 0.45 6.50 -9.92
C THR A 49 0.75 5.02 -10.17
N LEU A 50 2.03 4.67 -10.30
CA LEU A 50 2.46 3.28 -10.46
C LEU A 50 2.03 2.41 -9.26
N LEU A 51 2.27 2.89 -8.03
CA LEU A 51 1.84 2.20 -6.80
C LEU A 51 0.31 2.06 -6.72
N ASN A 52 -0.44 3.10 -7.11
CA ASN A 52 -1.90 3.06 -7.11
C ASN A 52 -2.45 2.03 -8.10
N ILE A 53 -1.86 1.92 -9.29
CA ILE A 53 -2.25 0.91 -10.29
C ILE A 53 -1.87 -0.49 -9.78
N MET A 54 -0.66 -0.70 -9.26
CA MET A 54 -0.26 -1.97 -8.64
C MET A 54 -1.19 -2.37 -7.50
N GLY A 55 -1.59 -1.37 -6.70
CA GLY A 55 -2.51 -1.54 -5.59
C GLY A 55 -3.98 -1.72 -5.99
N GLY A 56 -4.33 -1.57 -7.26
CA GLY A 56 -5.72 -1.60 -7.73
C GLY A 56 -6.56 -0.44 -7.20
N MET A 57 -5.94 0.70 -6.91
CA MET A 57 -6.62 1.94 -6.51
C MET A 57 -6.94 2.83 -7.70
N ASP A 58 -6.34 2.55 -8.85
CA ASP A 58 -6.58 3.25 -10.10
C ASP A 58 -6.50 2.28 -11.28
N HIS A 59 -7.16 2.63 -12.37
CA HIS A 59 -7.18 1.83 -13.60
C HIS A 59 -6.10 2.31 -14.58
N VAL A 60 -5.61 1.40 -15.40
CA VAL A 60 -4.79 1.74 -16.55
C VAL A 60 -5.63 2.43 -17.63
N THR A 61 -5.01 3.32 -18.42
CA THR A 61 -5.64 3.85 -19.65
C THR A 61 -5.42 2.88 -20.80
N ASP A 62 -4.21 2.30 -20.88
CA ASP A 62 -3.83 1.30 -21.87
C ASP A 62 -2.81 0.32 -21.28
N GLY A 63 -2.60 -0.81 -21.98
CA GLY A 63 -1.70 -1.86 -21.54
C GLY A 63 -2.35 -2.86 -20.58
N LYS A 64 -1.52 -3.69 -19.95
CA LYS A 64 -2.00 -4.76 -19.07
C LYS A 64 -1.15 -4.90 -17.80
N VAL A 65 -1.82 -5.20 -16.69
CA VAL A 65 -1.20 -5.52 -15.41
C VAL A 65 -1.62 -6.91 -14.98
N TYR A 66 -0.65 -7.74 -14.64
CA TYR A 66 -0.90 -9.11 -14.15
C TYR A 66 -0.42 -9.25 -12.71
N MET A 67 -1.21 -9.88 -11.87
CA MET A 67 -0.85 -10.30 -10.51
C MET A 67 -0.93 -11.82 -10.41
N ASP A 68 0.18 -12.47 -10.09
CA ASP A 68 0.31 -13.94 -10.11
C ASP A 68 -0.19 -14.58 -11.43
N GLY A 69 -0.04 -13.87 -12.56
CA GLY A 69 -0.47 -14.28 -13.89
C GLY A 69 -1.95 -13.99 -14.22
N LEU A 70 -2.72 -13.40 -13.31
CA LEU A 70 -4.10 -12.96 -13.55
C LEU A 70 -4.13 -11.52 -14.04
N ASP A 71 -4.77 -11.27 -15.17
CA ASP A 71 -4.97 -9.92 -15.72
C ASP A 71 -5.94 -9.14 -14.84
N ILE A 72 -5.43 -8.13 -14.12
CA ILE A 72 -6.22 -7.25 -13.24
C ILE A 72 -6.62 -5.93 -13.92
N SER A 73 -6.15 -5.67 -15.14
CA SER A 73 -6.35 -4.39 -15.84
C SER A 73 -7.83 -4.10 -16.14
N ARG A 74 -8.63 -5.15 -16.25
CA ARG A 74 -10.05 -5.07 -16.61
C ARG A 74 -11.00 -5.37 -15.43
N TYR A 75 -10.45 -5.45 -14.21
CA TYR A 75 -11.25 -5.69 -13.03
C TYR A 75 -12.23 -4.53 -12.81
N SER A 76 -13.48 -4.86 -12.49
CA SER A 76 -14.45 -3.90 -11.97
C SER A 76 -14.05 -3.39 -10.60
N GLU A 77 -14.65 -2.29 -10.13
CA GLU A 77 -14.40 -1.73 -8.80
C GLU A 77 -14.59 -2.76 -7.67
N LYS A 78 -15.57 -3.66 -7.81
CA LYS A 78 -15.81 -4.75 -6.86
C LYS A 78 -14.64 -5.75 -6.86
N GLU A 79 -14.18 -6.15 -8.03
CA GLU A 79 -13.04 -7.08 -8.16
C GLU A 79 -11.75 -6.45 -7.68
N LEU A 80 -11.51 -5.16 -7.94
CA LEU A 80 -10.38 -4.41 -7.39
C LEU A 80 -10.46 -4.28 -5.86
N THR A 81 -11.67 -4.13 -5.31
CA THR A 81 -11.86 -4.14 -3.84
C THR A 81 -11.46 -5.49 -3.24
N ASP A 82 -11.91 -6.59 -3.84
CA ASP A 82 -11.53 -7.94 -3.42
C ASP A 82 -10.04 -8.20 -3.61
N TYR A 83 -9.46 -7.71 -4.70
CA TYR A 83 -8.03 -7.79 -4.98
C TYR A 83 -7.20 -7.07 -3.90
N ARG A 84 -7.54 -5.81 -3.59
CA ARG A 84 -6.90 -5.04 -2.51
C ARG A 84 -7.00 -5.74 -1.17
N ALA A 85 -8.19 -6.21 -0.85
CA ALA A 85 -8.46 -6.90 0.41
C ALA A 85 -7.54 -8.10 0.61
N LYS A 86 -7.38 -8.93 -0.42
CA LYS A 86 -6.71 -10.23 -0.34
C LYS A 86 -5.19 -10.17 -0.59
N ASN A 87 -4.73 -9.24 -1.43
CA ASN A 87 -3.37 -9.31 -1.96
C ASN A 87 -2.48 -8.13 -1.56
N ILE A 88 -3.04 -6.94 -1.28
CA ILE A 88 -2.25 -5.72 -1.17
C ILE A 88 -2.21 -5.21 0.27
N GLY A 89 -1.01 -4.99 0.81
CA GLY A 89 -0.75 -4.12 1.95
C GLY A 89 -0.30 -2.75 1.44
N PHE A 90 -0.91 -1.67 1.92
CA PHE A 90 -0.51 -0.32 1.51
C PHE A 90 -0.08 0.49 2.74
N ILE A 91 1.10 1.09 2.67
CA ILE A 91 1.65 2.00 3.68
C ILE A 91 1.80 3.36 3.00
N PHE A 92 1.07 4.36 3.51
CA PHE A 92 1.06 5.71 2.97
C PHE A 92 2.03 6.61 3.72
N GLN A 93 2.41 7.72 3.10
CA GLN A 93 3.18 8.79 3.71
C GLN A 93 2.45 9.40 4.92
N PHE A 94 1.14 9.62 4.80
CA PHE A 94 0.26 10.04 5.90
C PHE A 94 -0.45 8.80 6.44
N TYR A 95 -0.31 8.52 7.69
CA TYR A 95 -0.62 7.26 8.41
C TYR A 95 -1.98 6.62 8.09
N ASN A 96 -2.99 7.39 7.66
CA ASN A 96 -4.36 6.95 7.32
C ASN A 96 -5.02 6.09 8.41
N ILE A 97 -4.67 6.33 9.68
CA ILE A 97 -5.29 5.68 10.83
C ILE A 97 -6.52 6.47 11.27
N LEU A 98 -7.51 5.77 11.80
CA LEU A 98 -8.76 6.38 12.27
C LEU A 98 -8.56 6.96 13.67
N PRO A 99 -8.72 8.29 13.87
CA PRO A 99 -8.43 8.95 15.14
C PRO A 99 -9.41 8.60 16.26
N THR A 100 -10.59 8.09 15.89
CA THR A 100 -11.66 7.67 16.81
C THR A 100 -11.53 6.24 17.31
N LEU A 101 -10.60 5.48 16.80
CA LEU A 101 -10.32 4.11 17.16
C LEU A 101 -8.99 4.02 17.90
N THR A 102 -8.89 3.10 18.84
CA THR A 102 -7.64 2.76 19.52
C THR A 102 -6.63 2.15 18.53
N VAL A 103 -5.38 2.03 18.96
CA VAL A 103 -4.31 1.37 18.19
C VAL A 103 -4.72 -0.04 17.77
N LYS A 104 -5.23 -0.82 18.71
CA LYS A 104 -5.66 -2.19 18.43
C LYS A 104 -6.85 -2.24 17.49
N GLU A 105 -7.86 -1.43 17.70
CA GLU A 105 -9.05 -1.35 16.83
C GLU A 105 -8.67 -0.93 15.39
N ASN A 106 -7.72 -0.01 15.21
CA ASN A 106 -7.20 0.35 13.89
C ASN A 106 -6.60 -0.84 13.13
N VAL A 107 -5.94 -1.76 13.82
CA VAL A 107 -5.40 -2.98 13.21
C VAL A 107 -6.49 -4.04 13.04
N ASP A 108 -7.41 -4.16 14.00
CA ASP A 108 -8.50 -5.14 13.96
C ASP A 108 -9.51 -4.89 12.81
N LEU A 109 -9.64 -3.66 12.29
CA LEU A 109 -10.46 -3.36 11.11
C LEU A 109 -10.21 -4.32 9.94
N ILE A 110 -8.98 -4.85 9.84
CA ILE A 110 -8.64 -5.79 8.77
C ILE A 110 -9.32 -7.14 8.92
N ARG A 111 -9.75 -7.52 10.12
CA ARG A 111 -10.44 -8.80 10.41
C ARG A 111 -11.84 -8.84 9.82
N ASP A 112 -12.49 -7.68 9.68
CA ASP A 112 -13.81 -7.58 9.05
C ASP A 112 -13.72 -7.81 7.53
N VAL A 113 -12.53 -7.58 6.96
CA VAL A 113 -12.27 -7.69 5.52
C VAL A 113 -11.61 -9.02 5.15
N VAL A 114 -10.73 -9.55 6.02
CA VAL A 114 -9.93 -10.76 5.76
C VAL A 114 -10.09 -11.78 6.88
N LYS A 115 -10.73 -12.91 6.59
CA LYS A 115 -11.04 -13.98 7.57
C LYS A 115 -9.80 -14.55 8.28
N ASN A 116 -8.65 -14.56 7.64
CA ASN A 116 -7.39 -15.13 8.15
C ASN A 116 -6.37 -14.04 8.52
N ALA A 117 -6.82 -12.86 8.94
CA ALA A 117 -5.93 -11.82 9.44
C ALA A 117 -5.19 -12.32 10.69
N LYS A 118 -3.92 -11.93 10.82
CA LYS A 118 -3.10 -12.22 11.99
C LYS A 118 -3.65 -11.54 13.23
N ASP A 119 -3.29 -12.04 14.40
CA ASP A 119 -3.66 -11.41 15.66
C ASP A 119 -3.06 -10.00 15.78
N SER A 120 -3.90 -9.02 16.10
CA SER A 120 -3.48 -7.62 16.18
C SER A 120 -2.46 -7.37 17.28
N THR A 121 -2.59 -8.03 18.43
CA THR A 121 -1.63 -7.90 19.54
C THR A 121 -0.27 -8.46 19.15
N GLU A 122 -0.23 -9.62 18.48
CA GLU A 122 1.01 -10.20 17.98
C GLU A 122 1.69 -9.24 16.99
N ILE A 123 0.93 -8.67 16.05
CA ILE A 123 1.48 -7.74 15.07
C ILE A 123 1.96 -6.45 15.71
N LEU A 124 1.20 -5.88 16.65
CA LEU A 124 1.59 -4.67 17.37
C LEU A 124 2.90 -4.88 18.15
N ASN A 125 3.07 -6.04 18.75
CA ASN A 125 4.33 -6.40 19.42
C ASN A 125 5.51 -6.44 18.42
N LYS A 126 5.30 -7.00 17.22
CA LYS A 126 6.33 -7.07 16.17
C LYS A 126 6.78 -5.72 15.67
N VAL A 127 5.90 -4.72 15.67
CA VAL A 127 6.24 -3.34 15.28
C VAL A 127 6.63 -2.45 16.45
N GLY A 128 6.85 -3.01 17.64
CA GLY A 128 7.33 -2.29 18.82
C GLY A 128 6.27 -1.38 19.47
N LEU A 129 4.99 -1.76 19.41
CA LEU A 129 3.86 -1.05 20.02
C LEU A 129 3.24 -1.82 21.19
N ASN A 130 4.03 -2.68 21.84
CA ASN A 130 3.60 -3.40 23.04
C ASN A 130 3.17 -2.45 24.16
N GLY A 131 2.00 -2.68 24.74
CA GLY A 131 1.41 -1.84 25.80
C GLY A 131 0.77 -0.54 25.28
N GLN A 132 0.67 -0.35 23.96
CA GLN A 132 0.04 0.81 23.34
C GLN A 132 -1.38 0.50 22.80
N GLU A 133 -1.88 -0.70 22.97
CA GLU A 133 -3.07 -1.26 22.31
C GLU A 133 -4.33 -0.41 22.53
N ASN A 134 -4.47 0.15 23.73
CA ASN A 134 -5.65 0.91 24.15
C ASN A 134 -5.49 2.43 23.97
N LYS A 135 -4.34 2.90 23.50
CA LYS A 135 -4.14 4.32 23.19
C LYS A 135 -4.86 4.73 21.92
N PHE A 136 -5.25 6.00 21.85
CA PHE A 136 -5.75 6.63 20.65
C PHE A 136 -4.59 7.26 19.85
N PRO A 137 -4.75 7.46 18.53
CA PRO A 137 -3.71 8.05 17.67
C PRO A 137 -3.13 9.37 18.18
N ASN A 138 -3.93 10.24 18.76
CA ASN A 138 -3.49 11.52 19.33
C ASN A 138 -2.59 11.40 20.57
N GLN A 139 -2.45 10.20 21.14
CA GLN A 139 -1.57 9.90 22.26
C GLN A 139 -0.23 9.29 21.82
N LEU A 140 -0.02 9.18 20.50
CA LEU A 140 1.14 8.57 19.89
C LEU A 140 2.00 9.61 19.17
N SER A 141 3.32 9.40 19.16
CA SER A 141 4.23 10.10 18.27
C SER A 141 3.96 9.75 16.79
N GLY A 142 4.44 10.58 15.84
CA GLY A 142 4.29 10.32 14.41
C GLY A 142 4.85 8.96 13.99
N GLY A 143 6.02 8.58 14.53
CA GLY A 143 6.61 7.26 14.26
C GLY A 143 5.80 6.09 14.82
N GLU A 144 5.17 6.26 15.99
CA GLU A 144 4.24 5.26 16.53
C GLU A 144 2.99 5.15 15.66
N GLN A 145 2.42 6.26 15.21
CA GLN A 145 1.29 6.28 14.28
C GLN A 145 1.63 5.57 12.97
N GLN A 146 2.83 5.79 12.42
CA GLN A 146 3.32 5.10 11.24
C GLN A 146 3.44 3.59 11.48
N ARG A 147 3.95 3.17 12.64
CA ARG A 147 4.00 1.74 13.00
C ARG A 147 2.61 1.11 13.14
N VAL A 148 1.59 1.85 13.59
CA VAL A 148 0.19 1.37 13.54
C VAL A 148 -0.27 1.15 12.10
N SER A 149 0.03 2.08 11.18
CA SER A 149 -0.28 1.95 9.76
C SER A 149 0.41 0.72 9.15
N ILE A 150 1.68 0.51 9.47
CA ILE A 150 2.45 -0.68 9.06
C ILE A 150 1.79 -1.95 9.63
N ALA A 151 1.49 -1.98 10.93
CA ALA A 151 0.83 -3.11 11.58
C ALA A 151 -0.47 -3.50 10.86
N ARG A 152 -1.31 -2.51 10.55
CA ARG A 152 -2.55 -2.73 9.80
C ARG A 152 -2.29 -3.29 8.40
N ALA A 153 -1.29 -2.79 7.68
CA ALA A 153 -0.96 -3.25 6.34
C ALA A 153 -0.48 -4.71 6.31
N ILE A 154 0.33 -5.13 7.30
CA ILE A 154 0.89 -6.49 7.35
C ILE A 154 -0.01 -7.52 8.06
N ALA A 155 -1.00 -7.06 8.86
CA ALA A 155 -1.91 -7.95 9.60
C ALA A 155 -2.69 -8.89 8.68
N LYS A 156 -3.02 -8.46 7.46
CA LYS A 156 -3.72 -9.29 6.45
C LYS A 156 -2.82 -10.28 5.71
N ASN A 157 -1.52 -10.30 6.00
CA ASN A 157 -0.53 -11.14 5.32
C ASN A 157 -0.55 -10.98 3.79
N PRO A 158 -0.34 -9.76 3.27
CA PRO A 158 -0.48 -9.45 1.87
C PRO A 158 0.60 -10.15 1.02
N LYS A 159 0.30 -10.40 -0.26
CA LYS A 159 1.29 -10.89 -1.23
C LYS A 159 2.24 -9.79 -1.71
N LEU A 160 1.75 -8.55 -1.76
CA LEU A 160 2.50 -7.38 -2.18
C LEU A 160 2.31 -6.27 -1.15
N LEU A 161 3.42 -5.75 -0.62
CA LEU A 161 3.44 -4.59 0.27
C LEU A 161 3.93 -3.39 -0.54
N LEU A 162 3.08 -2.38 -0.65
CA LEU A 162 3.35 -1.13 -1.35
C LEU A 162 3.61 -0.03 -0.32
N CYS A 163 4.73 0.68 -0.46
CA CYS A 163 5.13 1.76 0.42
C CYS A 163 5.31 3.04 -0.38
N ASP A 164 4.45 4.04 -0.17
CA ASP A 164 4.57 5.35 -0.78
C ASP A 164 5.18 6.32 0.24
N GLU A 165 6.49 6.53 0.15
CA GLU A 165 7.29 7.40 1.04
C GLU A 165 6.99 7.17 2.55
N PRO A 166 7.12 5.95 3.09
CA PRO A 166 6.62 5.59 4.42
C PRO A 166 7.27 6.37 5.57
N THR A 167 8.39 7.04 5.32
CA THR A 167 9.12 7.87 6.30
C THR A 167 9.11 9.35 5.94
N GLY A 168 8.44 9.74 4.86
CA GLY A 168 8.48 11.11 4.33
C GLY A 168 7.90 12.18 5.26
N ALA A 169 7.02 11.80 6.18
CA ALA A 169 6.44 12.68 7.20
C ALA A 169 7.18 12.65 8.55
N LEU A 170 8.29 11.90 8.65
CA LEU A 170 9.04 11.70 9.88
C LEU A 170 10.38 12.43 9.83
N ASP A 171 10.88 12.85 11.02
CA ASP A 171 12.27 13.28 11.15
C ASP A 171 13.24 12.11 10.90
N SER A 172 14.51 12.45 10.58
CA SER A 172 15.51 11.46 10.18
C SER A 172 15.81 10.38 11.24
N ASN A 173 15.68 10.70 12.53
CA ASN A 173 15.94 9.73 13.61
C ASN A 173 14.76 8.77 13.75
N THR A 174 13.54 9.30 13.74
CA THR A 174 12.30 8.50 13.80
C THR A 174 12.16 7.64 12.54
N GLY A 175 12.46 8.18 11.36
CA GLY A 175 12.40 7.44 10.10
C GLY A 175 13.35 6.23 10.03
N ARG A 176 14.49 6.26 10.77
CA ARG A 176 15.39 5.11 10.87
C ARG A 176 14.89 4.01 11.81
N GLN A 177 13.95 4.32 12.69
CA GLN A 177 13.38 3.37 13.65
C GLN A 177 12.13 2.67 13.10
N VAL A 178 11.52 3.24 12.06
CA VAL A 178 10.37 2.69 11.34
C VAL A 178 10.84 1.79 10.22
#